data_ae1572218f9ece16c0c4eba71af00144
#
_entry.id   ae1572218f9ece16c0c4eba71af00144
#
_cell.length_a   1.000
_cell.length_b   1.000
_cell.length_c   1.000
_cell.angle_alpha   90.00
_cell.angle_beta   90.00
_cell.angle_gamma   90.00
#
_symmetry.space_group_name_H-M   'P 1'
#
loop_
_entity.id
_entity.type
_entity.pdbx_description
1 polymer ?
#
loop_
_entity_poly.entity_id
_entity_poly.type
_entity_poly.pdbx_seq_one_letter_code
_entity_poly.pdbx_strand_id
1 'polypeptide(L)'
;GLDAGGGEGQTAIKMAERGHQVTLCDLSGEMIARARQAAEAKGVSKDMHFIQCPAQDVASHLESPVDLILFHAVLEWVADPVGVLETLWSVLRPGGALSLMFYNANGLLMHNMVAGNFDYVQAGMPKRKKRTLSPDYPRHPAQVYQWLEAIGWQITGKTGVRVFHDYLREKHQQRDCYETLVELETRYCRQEPYISLGRYIHVTAIKSPALAADARITYE
;
A
#
# COMPACT_ATOMS: atom_id res chain seq x y z
N GLY A 1 -15.75 -1.31 -0.67
CA GLY A 1 -14.33 -0.96 -0.55
C GLY A 1 -13.74 -0.37 -1.82
N LEU A 2 -12.60 0.27 -1.70
CA LEU A 2 -11.83 0.87 -2.81
C LEU A 2 -10.45 0.22 -2.90
N ASP A 3 -10.06 -0.22 -4.11
CA ASP A 3 -8.68 -0.60 -4.44
C ASP A 3 -8.11 0.49 -5.35
N ALA A 4 -7.32 1.39 -4.76
CA ALA A 4 -6.79 2.57 -5.43
C ALA A 4 -5.41 2.26 -6.03
N GLY A 5 -5.30 2.26 -7.37
CA GLY A 5 -4.14 1.76 -8.09
C GLY A 5 -4.09 0.23 -8.08
N GLY A 6 -5.24 -0.41 -8.18
CA GLY A 6 -5.39 -1.86 -8.01
C GLY A 6 -4.79 -2.73 -9.12
N GLY A 7 -4.25 -2.14 -10.18
CA GLY A 7 -3.63 -2.87 -11.28
C GLY A 7 -4.56 -3.92 -11.90
N GLU A 8 -4.11 -5.15 -11.98
CA GLU A 8 -4.90 -6.29 -12.50
C GLU A 8 -5.98 -6.80 -11.52
N GLY A 9 -6.16 -6.15 -10.35
CA GLY A 9 -7.26 -6.40 -9.44
C GLY A 9 -7.17 -7.68 -8.60
N GLN A 10 -5.99 -8.26 -8.41
CA GLN A 10 -5.83 -9.53 -7.70
C GLN A 10 -6.45 -9.50 -6.28
N THR A 11 -6.24 -8.41 -5.52
CA THR A 11 -6.78 -8.27 -4.17
C THR A 11 -8.25 -7.90 -4.21
N ALA A 12 -8.66 -6.99 -5.09
CA ALA A 12 -10.04 -6.59 -5.30
C ALA A 12 -10.93 -7.79 -5.65
N ILE A 13 -10.48 -8.66 -6.57
CA ILE A 13 -11.19 -9.87 -6.97
C ILE A 13 -11.38 -10.81 -5.78
N LYS A 14 -10.34 -11.04 -4.97
CA LYS A 14 -10.45 -11.88 -3.75
C LYS A 14 -11.45 -11.32 -2.74
N MET A 15 -11.57 -10.00 -2.65
CA MET A 15 -12.59 -9.37 -1.81
C MET A 15 -13.98 -9.57 -2.40
N ALA A 16 -14.14 -9.40 -3.70
CA ALA A 16 -15.43 -9.65 -4.38
C ALA A 16 -15.85 -11.13 -4.28
N GLU A 17 -14.93 -12.10 -4.38
CA GLU A 17 -15.20 -13.52 -4.13
C GLU A 17 -15.73 -13.80 -2.71
N ARG A 18 -15.44 -12.89 -1.75
CA ARG A 18 -15.96 -12.95 -0.38
C ARG A 18 -17.26 -12.16 -0.17
N GLY A 19 -17.87 -11.67 -1.24
CA GLY A 19 -19.15 -10.96 -1.20
C GLY A 19 -19.05 -9.45 -0.93
N HIS A 20 -17.86 -8.86 -1.05
CA HIS A 20 -17.70 -7.41 -0.90
C HIS A 20 -17.93 -6.67 -2.21
N GLN A 21 -18.56 -5.50 -2.15
CA GLN A 21 -18.61 -4.55 -3.26
C GLN A 21 -17.30 -3.79 -3.33
N VAL A 22 -16.62 -3.83 -4.48
CA VAL A 22 -15.28 -3.24 -4.64
C VAL A 22 -15.23 -2.32 -5.86
N THR A 23 -14.83 -1.08 -5.64
CA THR A 23 -14.43 -0.18 -6.71
C THR A 23 -12.90 -0.31 -6.90
N LEU A 24 -12.46 -0.57 -8.11
CA LEU A 24 -11.06 -0.58 -8.48
C LEU A 24 -10.79 0.61 -9.40
N CYS A 25 -9.82 1.45 -9.05
CA CYS A 25 -9.31 2.47 -9.96
C CYS A 25 -7.84 2.23 -10.30
N ASP A 26 -7.47 2.54 -11.54
CA ASP A 26 -6.09 2.53 -12.01
C ASP A 26 -5.91 3.55 -13.14
N LEU A 27 -4.72 4.13 -13.25
CA LEU A 27 -4.38 5.05 -14.32
C LEU A 27 -4.32 4.34 -15.69
N SER A 28 -3.90 3.08 -15.69
CA SER A 28 -3.70 2.27 -16.88
C SER A 28 -5.01 1.63 -17.36
N GLY A 29 -5.50 2.05 -18.51
CA GLY A 29 -6.66 1.41 -19.16
C GLY A 29 -6.40 -0.06 -19.49
N GLU A 30 -5.15 -0.47 -19.76
CA GLU A 30 -4.77 -1.87 -19.97
C GLU A 30 -4.94 -2.69 -18.69
N MET A 31 -4.52 -2.16 -17.54
CA MET A 31 -4.71 -2.83 -16.25
C MET A 31 -6.19 -2.98 -15.91
N ILE A 32 -6.99 -1.94 -16.13
CA ILE A 32 -8.45 -2.00 -15.98
C ILE A 32 -9.08 -3.07 -16.86
N ALA A 33 -8.65 -3.17 -18.14
CA ALA A 33 -9.16 -4.20 -19.06
C ALA A 33 -8.82 -5.62 -18.57
N ARG A 34 -7.60 -5.84 -18.11
CA ARG A 34 -7.16 -7.11 -17.53
C ARG A 34 -7.91 -7.45 -16.25
N ALA A 35 -8.13 -6.47 -15.36
CA ALA A 35 -8.90 -6.66 -14.13
C ALA A 35 -10.36 -7.04 -14.43
N ARG A 36 -11.01 -6.41 -15.43
CA ARG A 36 -12.35 -6.79 -15.87
C ARG A 36 -12.41 -8.23 -16.37
N GLN A 37 -11.48 -8.61 -17.25
CA GLN A 37 -11.40 -9.97 -17.78
C GLN A 37 -11.19 -11.01 -16.66
N ALA A 38 -10.31 -10.71 -15.71
CA ALA A 38 -10.07 -11.59 -14.56
C ALA A 38 -11.30 -11.72 -13.65
N ALA A 39 -12.02 -10.62 -13.41
CA ALA A 39 -13.27 -10.62 -12.63
C ALA A 39 -14.39 -11.41 -13.34
N GLU A 40 -14.51 -11.31 -14.65
CA GLU A 40 -15.44 -12.11 -15.45
C GLU A 40 -15.12 -13.59 -15.34
N ALA A 41 -13.84 -13.97 -15.51
CA ALA A 41 -13.38 -15.36 -15.38
C ALA A 41 -13.67 -15.97 -14.00
N LYS A 42 -13.73 -15.13 -12.95
CA LYS A 42 -14.06 -15.51 -11.56
C LYS A 42 -15.55 -15.36 -11.22
N GLY A 43 -16.36 -14.84 -12.15
CA GLY A 43 -17.81 -14.66 -11.93
C GLY A 43 -18.18 -13.59 -10.91
N VAL A 44 -17.29 -12.62 -10.65
CA VAL A 44 -17.48 -11.57 -9.62
C VAL A 44 -17.67 -10.16 -10.22
N SER A 45 -17.79 -10.03 -11.53
CA SER A 45 -17.90 -8.72 -12.21
C SER A 45 -19.06 -7.86 -11.71
N LYS A 46 -20.16 -8.48 -11.28
CA LYS A 46 -21.33 -7.78 -10.72
C LYS A 46 -21.03 -7.07 -9.39
N ASP A 47 -20.04 -7.54 -8.66
CA ASP A 47 -19.63 -7.01 -7.36
C ASP A 47 -18.44 -6.04 -7.47
N MET A 48 -18.02 -5.74 -8.71
CA MET A 48 -16.87 -4.86 -8.98
C MET A 48 -17.26 -3.69 -9.90
N HIS A 49 -16.80 -2.51 -9.51
CA HIS A 49 -16.85 -1.30 -10.33
C HIS A 49 -15.43 -0.88 -10.72
N PHE A 50 -15.24 -0.50 -12.01
CA PHE A 50 -13.91 -0.20 -12.54
C PHE A 50 -13.85 1.22 -13.08
N ILE A 51 -12.87 1.99 -12.64
CA ILE A 51 -12.71 3.39 -12.99
C ILE A 51 -11.28 3.60 -13.51
N GLN A 52 -11.15 4.16 -14.72
CA GLN A 52 -9.86 4.58 -15.22
C GLN A 52 -9.58 6.02 -14.74
N CYS A 53 -8.88 6.16 -13.62
CA CYS A 53 -8.41 7.45 -13.11
C CYS A 53 -7.20 7.23 -12.20
N PRO A 54 -6.35 8.25 -12.00
CA PRO A 54 -5.33 8.19 -10.97
C PRO A 54 -5.96 8.26 -9.57
N ALA A 55 -5.28 7.69 -8.57
CA ALA A 55 -5.80 7.61 -7.20
C ALA A 55 -6.14 8.97 -6.57
N GLN A 56 -5.40 10.03 -6.94
CA GLN A 56 -5.65 11.40 -6.47
C GLN A 56 -6.98 12.00 -6.97
N ASP A 57 -7.54 11.49 -8.05
CA ASP A 57 -8.77 11.99 -8.66
C ASP A 57 -10.00 11.13 -8.32
N VAL A 58 -9.81 10.05 -7.56
CA VAL A 58 -10.87 9.05 -7.30
C VAL A 58 -12.09 9.63 -6.59
N ALA A 59 -11.93 10.70 -5.81
CA ALA A 59 -13.03 11.31 -5.05
C ALA A 59 -14.19 11.77 -5.94
N SER A 60 -13.91 12.28 -7.15
CA SER A 60 -14.92 12.74 -8.09
C SER A 60 -15.72 11.62 -8.75
N HIS A 61 -15.29 10.37 -8.59
CA HIS A 61 -15.88 9.18 -9.20
C HIS A 61 -16.67 8.30 -8.21
N LEU A 62 -16.62 8.61 -6.92
CA LEU A 62 -17.32 7.85 -5.88
C LEU A 62 -18.60 8.56 -5.46
N GLU A 63 -19.71 7.84 -5.45
CA GLU A 63 -21.03 8.36 -5.07
C GLU A 63 -21.18 8.45 -3.53
N SER A 64 -20.42 7.65 -2.80
CA SER A 64 -20.50 7.59 -1.34
C SER A 64 -19.16 7.16 -0.72
N PRO A 65 -18.93 7.51 0.55
CA PRO A 65 -17.72 7.07 1.26
C PRO A 65 -17.62 5.55 1.33
N VAL A 66 -16.39 5.05 1.32
CA VAL A 66 -16.08 3.62 1.38
C VAL A 66 -15.68 3.18 2.80
N ASP A 67 -15.79 1.89 3.09
CA ASP A 67 -15.47 1.30 4.40
C ASP A 67 -13.98 0.95 4.53
N LEU A 68 -13.35 0.57 3.43
CA LEU A 68 -11.98 0.11 3.36
C LEU A 68 -11.32 0.63 2.09
N ILE A 69 -10.10 1.10 2.23
CA ILE A 69 -9.23 1.46 1.12
C ILE A 69 -8.01 0.55 1.13
N LEU A 70 -7.73 -0.07 -0.02
CA LEU A 70 -6.46 -0.70 -0.34
C LEU A 70 -5.64 0.28 -1.19
N PHE A 71 -4.41 0.55 -0.77
CA PHE A 71 -3.48 1.43 -1.49
C PHE A 71 -2.09 0.79 -1.46
N HIS A 72 -1.89 -0.18 -2.37
CA HIS A 72 -0.74 -1.06 -2.33
C HIS A 72 0.19 -0.83 -3.51
N ALA A 73 1.47 -0.55 -3.22
CA ALA A 73 2.54 -0.35 -4.18
C ALA A 73 2.26 0.79 -5.19
N VAL A 74 1.65 1.86 -4.73
CA VAL A 74 1.30 3.05 -5.53
C VAL A 74 2.01 4.30 -5.01
N LEU A 75 2.14 4.46 -3.68
CA LEU A 75 2.68 5.67 -3.04
C LEU A 75 4.09 6.03 -3.54
N GLU A 76 4.89 5.04 -3.89
CA GLU A 76 6.24 5.20 -4.44
C GLU A 76 6.28 5.71 -5.89
N TRP A 77 5.15 5.81 -6.56
CA TRP A 77 5.01 6.34 -7.92
C TRP A 77 4.40 7.75 -7.95
N VAL A 78 3.93 8.23 -6.81
CA VAL A 78 3.18 9.48 -6.69
C VAL A 78 4.13 10.63 -6.31
N ALA A 79 4.10 11.73 -7.07
CA ALA A 79 4.92 12.90 -6.80
C ALA A 79 4.44 13.69 -5.57
N ASP A 80 3.12 13.76 -5.36
CA ASP A 80 2.49 14.38 -4.18
C ASP A 80 1.84 13.32 -3.27
N PRO A 81 2.61 12.73 -2.36
CA PRO A 81 2.12 11.67 -1.49
C PRO A 81 1.11 12.17 -0.45
N VAL A 82 1.24 13.41 0.01
CA VAL A 82 0.32 14.00 1.00
C VAL A 82 -1.03 14.23 0.37
N GLY A 83 -1.08 14.86 -0.80
CA GLY A 83 -2.34 15.14 -1.51
C GLY A 83 -3.12 13.87 -1.84
N VAL A 84 -2.47 12.77 -2.25
CA VAL A 84 -3.19 11.51 -2.48
C VAL A 84 -3.71 10.91 -1.17
N LEU A 85 -2.94 10.95 -0.08
CA LEU A 85 -3.40 10.44 1.23
C LEU A 85 -4.56 11.27 1.79
N GLU A 86 -4.58 12.59 1.57
CA GLU A 86 -5.72 13.46 1.90
C GLU A 86 -6.96 13.13 1.07
N THR A 87 -6.79 12.86 -0.23
CA THR A 87 -7.90 12.39 -1.08
C THR A 87 -8.48 11.08 -0.56
N LEU A 88 -7.64 10.10 -0.24
CA LEU A 88 -8.09 8.83 0.33
C LEU A 88 -8.78 9.00 1.68
N TRP A 89 -8.29 9.91 2.52
CA TRP A 89 -8.96 10.29 3.76
C TRP A 89 -10.36 10.84 3.51
N SER A 90 -10.52 11.70 2.52
CA SER A 90 -11.81 12.35 2.24
C SER A 90 -12.90 11.37 1.83
N VAL A 91 -12.54 10.30 1.12
CA VAL A 91 -13.49 9.29 0.59
C VAL A 91 -13.72 8.13 1.55
N LEU A 92 -12.99 8.05 2.66
CA LEU A 92 -13.20 7.03 3.68
C LEU A 92 -14.21 7.50 4.71
N ARG A 93 -15.18 6.64 5.08
CA ARG A 93 -16.11 6.96 6.15
C ARG A 93 -15.41 7.03 7.52
N PRO A 94 -15.93 7.78 8.50
CA PRO A 94 -15.48 7.68 9.88
C PRO A 94 -15.55 6.23 10.38
N GLY A 95 -14.50 5.76 11.06
CA GLY A 95 -14.33 4.36 11.47
C GLY A 95 -13.89 3.41 10.34
N GLY A 96 -13.75 3.89 9.13
CA GLY A 96 -13.23 3.10 8.01
C GLY A 96 -11.72 2.85 8.13
N ALA A 97 -11.22 1.87 7.38
CA ALA A 97 -9.84 1.41 7.44
C ALA A 97 -9.05 1.69 6.15
N LEU A 98 -7.77 1.97 6.30
CA LEU A 98 -6.77 2.02 5.25
C LEU A 98 -5.82 0.83 5.39
N SER A 99 -5.58 0.14 4.30
CA SER A 99 -4.49 -0.81 4.12
C SER A 99 -3.51 -0.19 3.11
N LEU A 100 -2.38 0.28 3.60
CA LEU A 100 -1.33 0.95 2.81
C LEU A 100 -0.10 0.05 2.74
N MET A 101 0.43 -0.18 1.54
CA MET A 101 1.74 -0.81 1.37
C MET A 101 2.59 0.04 0.43
N PHE A 102 3.82 0.34 0.84
CA PHE A 102 4.73 1.17 0.07
C PHE A 102 6.16 0.61 0.03
N TYR A 103 6.88 0.96 -1.04
CA TYR A 103 8.26 0.59 -1.25
C TYR A 103 9.17 1.33 -0.25
N ASN A 104 9.98 0.56 0.49
CA ASN A 104 10.74 1.06 1.63
C ASN A 104 12.15 1.52 1.23
N ALA A 105 12.44 2.80 1.43
CA ALA A 105 13.78 3.36 1.18
C ALA A 105 14.88 2.72 2.04
N ASN A 106 14.58 2.34 3.28
CA ASN A 106 15.53 1.64 4.14
C ASN A 106 15.87 0.24 3.60
N GLY A 107 14.87 -0.48 3.08
CA GLY A 107 15.06 -1.78 2.44
C GLY A 107 15.92 -1.66 1.17
N LEU A 108 15.71 -0.61 0.38
CA LEU A 108 16.53 -0.33 -0.80
C LEU A 108 17.99 -0.07 -0.41
N LEU A 109 18.24 0.76 0.60
CA LEU A 109 19.57 1.04 1.11
C LEU A 109 20.25 -0.24 1.61
N MET A 110 19.60 -0.98 2.49
CA MET A 110 20.15 -2.19 3.08
C MET A 110 20.48 -3.25 2.03
N HIS A 111 19.59 -3.46 1.07
CA HIS A 111 19.82 -4.38 -0.05
C HIS A 111 21.10 -4.02 -0.83
N ASN A 112 21.28 -2.75 -1.17
CA ASN A 112 22.45 -2.30 -1.92
C ASN A 112 23.73 -2.37 -1.08
N MET A 113 23.67 -2.09 0.21
CA MET A 113 24.82 -2.23 1.13
C MET A 113 25.26 -3.69 1.26
N VAL A 114 24.32 -4.61 1.48
CA VAL A 114 24.60 -6.06 1.57
C VAL A 114 25.14 -6.61 0.24
N ALA A 115 24.71 -6.07 -0.88
CA ALA A 115 25.17 -6.44 -2.22
C ALA A 115 26.53 -5.80 -2.59
N GLY A 116 27.09 -4.91 -1.76
CA GLY A 116 28.36 -4.22 -2.04
C GLY A 116 28.28 -3.13 -3.12
N ASN A 117 27.08 -2.60 -3.40
CA ASN A 117 26.87 -1.55 -4.40
C ASN A 117 27.21 -0.15 -3.83
N PHE A 118 28.42 0.01 -3.27
CA PHE A 118 28.81 1.20 -2.52
C PHE A 118 28.78 2.48 -3.35
N ASP A 119 29.29 2.46 -4.58
CA ASP A 119 29.28 3.63 -5.46
C ASP A 119 27.86 4.12 -5.76
N TYR A 120 26.93 3.20 -5.95
CA TYR A 120 25.53 3.52 -6.16
C TYR A 120 24.90 4.16 -4.92
N VAL A 121 25.24 3.66 -3.74
CA VAL A 121 24.78 4.23 -2.46
C VAL A 121 25.39 5.61 -2.22
N GLN A 122 26.70 5.78 -2.45
CA GLN A 122 27.38 7.08 -2.33
C GLN A 122 26.83 8.13 -3.28
N ALA A 123 26.39 7.72 -4.48
CA ALA A 123 25.74 8.59 -5.44
C ALA A 123 24.29 8.96 -5.07
N GLY A 124 23.79 8.54 -3.88
CA GLY A 124 22.43 8.81 -3.43
C GLY A 124 21.38 7.91 -4.05
N MET A 125 21.79 6.77 -4.61
CA MET A 125 20.90 5.78 -5.25
C MET A 125 19.98 6.38 -6.32
N PRO A 126 20.53 7.08 -7.33
CA PRO A 126 19.75 7.74 -8.35
C PRO A 126 18.88 6.73 -9.11
N LYS A 127 17.71 7.18 -9.59
CA LYS A 127 16.83 6.35 -10.41
C LYS A 127 17.62 5.74 -11.57
N ARG A 128 17.61 4.42 -11.66
CA ARG A 128 18.22 3.72 -12.80
C ARG A 128 17.40 3.98 -14.05
N LYS A 129 18.10 4.19 -15.19
CA LYS A 129 17.45 4.49 -16.49
C LYS A 129 16.31 3.53 -16.81
N LYS A 130 15.31 4.02 -17.51
CA LYS A 130 13.97 3.50 -17.93
C LYS A 130 13.74 1.99 -18.20
N ARG A 131 14.72 1.10 -18.04
CA ARG A 131 14.59 -0.34 -18.32
C ARG A 131 14.22 -1.20 -17.12
N THR A 132 14.11 -0.64 -15.93
CA THR A 132 13.74 -1.37 -14.71
C THR A 132 12.47 -0.78 -14.13
N LEU A 133 11.54 -1.63 -13.69
CA LEU A 133 10.36 -1.28 -12.89
C LEU A 133 10.79 -0.82 -11.48
N SER A 134 11.70 0.16 -11.42
CA SER A 134 12.14 0.76 -10.17
C SER A 134 11.25 1.94 -9.84
N PRO A 135 10.70 2.03 -8.63
CA PRO A 135 9.82 3.13 -8.24
C PRO A 135 10.55 4.48 -8.28
N ASP A 136 9.78 5.53 -8.56
CA ASP A 136 10.29 6.90 -8.68
C ASP A 136 10.67 7.48 -7.32
N TYR A 137 9.93 7.11 -6.28
CA TYR A 137 10.01 7.69 -4.94
C TYR A 137 9.97 6.60 -3.85
N PRO A 138 11.08 5.87 -3.59
CA PRO A 138 11.16 5.03 -2.40
C PRO A 138 10.85 5.87 -1.16
N ARG A 139 10.04 5.37 -0.24
CA ARG A 139 9.55 6.14 0.90
C ARG A 139 10.28 5.77 2.18
N HIS A 140 10.64 6.77 2.98
CA HIS A 140 11.12 6.57 4.33
C HIS A 140 9.94 6.31 5.29
N PRO A 141 9.93 5.20 6.02
CA PRO A 141 8.79 4.82 6.87
C PRO A 141 8.39 5.90 7.88
N ALA A 142 9.35 6.50 8.57
CA ALA A 142 9.09 7.56 9.54
C ALA A 142 8.34 8.75 8.93
N GLN A 143 8.67 9.11 7.69
CA GLN A 143 8.01 10.20 6.98
C GLN A 143 6.57 9.83 6.59
N VAL A 144 6.35 8.59 6.14
CA VAL A 144 4.99 8.12 5.82
C VAL A 144 4.11 8.11 7.07
N TYR A 145 4.64 7.66 8.22
CA TYR A 145 3.89 7.67 9.48
C TYR A 145 3.52 9.10 9.90
N GLN A 146 4.45 10.06 9.78
CA GLN A 146 4.20 11.47 10.06
C GLN A 146 3.09 12.04 9.18
N TRP A 147 3.08 11.74 7.87
CA TRP A 147 2.02 12.18 6.96
C TRP A 147 0.66 11.62 7.36
N LEU A 148 0.60 10.32 7.66
CA LEU A 148 -0.64 9.69 8.09
C LEU A 148 -1.17 10.34 9.38
N GLU A 149 -0.34 10.48 10.39
CA GLU A 149 -0.71 11.07 11.68
C GLU A 149 -1.14 12.54 11.54
N ALA A 150 -0.42 13.33 10.72
CA ALA A 150 -0.76 14.73 10.48
C ALA A 150 -2.11 14.92 9.77
N ILE A 151 -2.50 14.00 8.89
CA ILE A 151 -3.82 14.01 8.23
C ILE A 151 -4.93 13.58 9.21
N GLY A 152 -4.59 12.81 10.24
CA GLY A 152 -5.54 12.32 11.26
C GLY A 152 -5.72 10.81 11.31
N TRP A 153 -4.96 10.05 10.50
CA TRP A 153 -4.99 8.59 10.56
C TRP A 153 -4.46 8.07 11.89
N GLN A 154 -5.17 7.11 12.47
CA GLN A 154 -4.66 6.35 13.61
C GLN A 154 -4.04 5.05 13.09
N ILE A 155 -2.71 4.95 13.18
CA ILE A 155 -1.97 3.74 12.78
C ILE A 155 -2.28 2.63 13.78
N THR A 156 -2.77 1.49 13.30
CA THR A 156 -3.16 0.33 14.11
C THR A 156 -2.21 -0.85 13.96
N GLY A 157 -1.38 -0.86 12.92
CA GLY A 157 -0.41 -1.93 12.71
C GLY A 157 0.65 -1.57 11.69
N LYS A 158 1.82 -2.19 11.85
CA LYS A 158 2.96 -2.09 10.93
C LYS A 158 3.52 -3.48 10.69
N THR A 159 3.78 -3.82 9.44
CA THR A 159 4.33 -5.13 9.06
C THR A 159 5.38 -4.93 7.97
N GLY A 160 6.58 -5.45 8.18
CA GLY A 160 7.57 -5.53 7.12
C GLY A 160 7.20 -6.66 6.16
N VAL A 161 7.31 -6.40 4.87
CA VAL A 161 7.05 -7.39 3.82
C VAL A 161 8.37 -7.76 3.16
N ARG A 162 8.71 -9.04 3.18
CA ARG A 162 10.00 -9.58 2.71
C ARG A 162 11.17 -8.98 3.50
N VAL A 163 11.16 -9.23 4.82
CA VAL A 163 12.18 -8.69 5.74
C VAL A 163 13.52 -9.43 5.65
N PHE A 164 13.54 -10.66 5.13
CA PHE A 164 14.73 -11.48 4.92
C PHE A 164 14.93 -11.91 3.46
N HIS A 165 13.87 -12.19 2.73
CA HIS A 165 13.86 -12.78 1.40
C HIS A 165 14.89 -12.14 0.46
N ASP A 166 14.92 -10.81 0.37
CA ASP A 166 15.79 -10.11 -0.58
C ASP A 166 17.25 -10.04 -0.13
N TYR A 167 17.52 -10.32 1.15
CA TYR A 167 18.86 -10.27 1.74
C TYR A 167 19.57 -11.63 1.77
N LEU A 168 18.87 -12.72 1.39
CA LEU A 168 19.49 -14.03 1.36
C LEU A 168 20.72 -14.03 0.45
N ARG A 169 21.82 -14.53 0.99
CA ARG A 169 23.09 -14.64 0.26
C ARG A 169 22.95 -15.62 -0.91
N GLU A 170 22.36 -16.80 -0.65
CA GLU A 170 22.13 -17.83 -1.64
C GLU A 170 20.72 -17.68 -2.22
N LYS A 171 20.61 -17.06 -3.39
CA LYS A 171 19.31 -16.72 -3.99
C LYS A 171 18.43 -17.92 -4.32
N HIS A 172 19.01 -19.12 -4.57
CA HIS A 172 18.22 -20.32 -4.80
C HIS A 172 17.37 -20.72 -3.58
N GLN A 173 17.78 -20.35 -2.36
CA GLN A 173 17.02 -20.62 -1.14
C GLN A 173 15.66 -19.91 -1.11
N GLN A 174 15.48 -18.82 -1.84
CA GLN A 174 14.18 -18.15 -1.97
C GLN A 174 13.09 -19.09 -2.51
N ARG A 175 13.49 -20.05 -3.36
CA ARG A 175 12.61 -21.07 -3.93
C ARG A 175 12.72 -22.38 -3.16
N ASP A 176 13.95 -22.88 -2.94
CA ASP A 176 14.19 -24.22 -2.45
C ASP A 176 13.86 -24.39 -0.95
N CYS A 177 13.87 -23.27 -0.19
CA CYS A 177 13.49 -23.20 1.22
C CYS A 177 12.24 -22.33 1.44
N TYR A 178 11.33 -22.26 0.47
CA TYR A 178 10.23 -21.32 0.47
C TYR A 178 9.33 -21.40 1.70
N GLU A 179 8.92 -22.61 2.10
CA GLU A 179 8.03 -22.80 3.26
C GLU A 179 8.68 -22.34 4.56
N THR A 180 9.94 -22.72 4.79
CA THR A 180 10.72 -22.28 5.96
C THR A 180 10.91 -20.77 5.95
N LEU A 181 11.18 -20.18 4.77
CA LEU A 181 11.33 -18.74 4.63
C LEU A 181 10.03 -18.01 4.96
N VAL A 182 8.88 -18.49 4.49
CA VAL A 182 7.56 -17.92 4.80
C VAL A 182 7.27 -18.00 6.30
N GLU A 183 7.60 -19.10 6.96
CA GLU A 183 7.44 -19.24 8.42
C GLU A 183 8.27 -18.19 9.17
N LEU A 184 9.55 -18.03 8.81
CA LEU A 184 10.45 -17.08 9.45
C LEU A 184 10.06 -15.63 9.15
N GLU A 185 9.69 -15.30 7.92
CA GLU A 185 9.14 -14.01 7.53
C GLU A 185 7.90 -13.68 8.39
N THR A 186 6.97 -14.61 8.54
CA THR A 186 5.76 -14.44 9.33
C THR A 186 6.06 -14.20 10.81
N ARG A 187 7.05 -14.91 11.35
CA ARG A 187 7.47 -14.83 12.75
C ARG A 187 8.05 -13.45 13.10
N TYR A 188 8.81 -12.84 12.20
CA TYR A 188 9.59 -11.63 12.46
C TYR A 188 9.04 -10.35 11.82
N CYS A 189 8.10 -10.45 10.87
CA CYS A 189 7.63 -9.32 10.07
C CYS A 189 6.98 -8.19 10.87
N ARG A 190 6.59 -8.43 12.14
CA ARG A 190 5.98 -7.44 13.04
C ARG A 190 6.88 -7.03 14.20
N GLN A 191 8.15 -7.35 14.13
CA GLN A 191 9.14 -7.04 15.16
C GLN A 191 10.16 -6.04 14.64
N GLU A 192 10.50 -5.02 15.43
CA GLU A 192 11.66 -4.19 15.13
C GLU A 192 12.97 -4.93 15.47
N PRO A 193 14.05 -4.75 14.72
CA PRO A 193 14.23 -3.80 13.59
C PRO A 193 13.75 -4.33 12.23
N TYR A 194 13.18 -5.53 12.16
CA TYR A 194 12.90 -6.21 10.90
C TYR A 194 11.81 -5.52 10.09
N ILE A 195 10.77 -4.94 10.74
CA ILE A 195 9.76 -4.13 10.06
C ILE A 195 10.43 -3.09 9.17
N SER A 196 11.37 -2.33 9.76
CA SER A 196 12.06 -1.23 9.08
C SER A 196 12.97 -1.66 7.93
N LEU A 197 13.28 -2.95 7.82
CA LEU A 197 14.14 -3.54 6.78
C LEU A 197 13.36 -4.27 5.67
N GLY A 198 12.05 -4.37 5.78
CA GLY A 198 11.21 -5.00 4.74
C GLY A 198 11.39 -4.32 3.39
N ARG A 199 11.27 -5.10 2.30
CA ARG A 199 11.25 -4.55 0.93
C ARG A 199 10.12 -3.55 0.77
N TYR A 200 8.96 -3.91 1.31
CA TYR A 200 7.81 -3.03 1.50
C TYR A 200 7.48 -2.93 2.97
N ILE A 201 6.73 -1.90 3.33
CA ILE A 201 6.10 -1.80 4.63
C ILE A 201 4.59 -1.72 4.40
N HIS A 202 3.86 -2.57 5.10
CA HIS A 202 2.41 -2.55 5.15
C HIS A 202 1.96 -1.88 6.45
N VAL A 203 1.09 -0.89 6.32
CA VAL A 203 0.49 -0.13 7.41
C VAL A 203 -1.01 -0.32 7.38
N THR A 204 -1.58 -0.62 8.52
CA THR A 204 -3.03 -0.50 8.74
C THR A 204 -3.31 0.74 9.56
N ALA A 205 -4.32 1.49 9.18
CA ALA A 205 -4.74 2.69 9.88
C ALA A 205 -6.27 2.83 9.82
N ILE A 206 -6.84 3.55 10.76
CA ILE A 206 -8.27 3.86 10.80
C ILE A 206 -8.49 5.37 10.77
N LYS A 207 -9.58 5.78 10.13
CA LYS A 207 -10.12 7.11 10.26
C LYS A 207 -10.93 7.18 11.55
N SER A 208 -10.39 7.87 12.57
CA SER A 208 -11.10 8.01 13.84
C SER A 208 -12.52 8.50 13.61
N PRO A 209 -13.53 7.96 14.33
CA PRO A 209 -14.86 8.53 14.31
C PRO A 209 -14.75 10.02 14.68
N ALA A 210 -15.50 10.89 13.97
CA ALA A 210 -15.60 12.27 14.38
C ALA A 210 -16.04 12.25 15.86
N LEU A 211 -15.26 12.90 16.73
CA LEU A 211 -15.74 13.18 18.08
C LEU A 211 -17.08 13.87 17.90
N ALA A 212 -18.15 13.32 18.47
CA ALA A 212 -19.45 13.95 18.44
C ALA A 212 -19.22 15.38 19.01
N ALA A 213 -19.29 16.37 18.12
CA ALA A 213 -19.37 17.76 18.55
C ALA A 213 -20.70 17.87 19.29
N ASP A 214 -20.63 17.80 20.63
CA ASP A 214 -21.54 18.40 21.58
C ASP A 214 -21.66 17.54 22.85
N ALA A 215 -20.79 17.82 23.78
CA ALA A 215 -21.25 17.95 25.15
C ALA A 215 -20.93 19.40 25.53
N ARG A 216 -21.79 20.34 25.17
CA ARG A 216 -21.86 21.62 25.88
C ARG A 216 -22.20 21.28 27.31
N ILE A 217 -21.20 21.24 28.16
CA ILE A 217 -21.42 21.27 29.60
C ILE A 217 -21.85 22.70 29.89
N THR A 218 -23.16 22.92 29.94
CA THR A 218 -23.73 24.08 30.59
C THR A 218 -23.55 23.85 32.11
N TYR A 219 -22.58 24.53 32.66
CA TYR A 219 -22.56 24.76 34.13
C TYR A 219 -23.57 25.85 34.40
N GLU A 220 -24.71 25.50 35.03
CA GLU A 220 -25.52 26.42 35.84
C GLU A 220 -24.89 26.58 37.21
#